data_273a3120772362673132e537a50e3045
#
_entry.id   273a3120772362673132e537a50e3045
#
_cell.length_a   1.000
_cell.length_b   1.000
_cell.length_c   1.000
_cell.angle_alpha   90.00
_cell.angle_beta   90.00
_cell.angle_gamma   90.00
#
_symmetry.space_group_name_H-M   'P 1'
#
loop_
_entity.id
_entity.type
_entity.pdbx_description
1 polymer ?
#
loop_
_entity_poly.entity_id
_entity_poly.type
_entity_poly.pdbx_seq_one_letter_code
_entity_poly.pdbx_strand_id
1 'polypeptide(L)'
;MSQTTSEDFTTARIEADPALPVIRITRDFRATPAQLFRAHTDPELFARWVGPTSISTEIDQWDARDGGSWRYVARREDFETAFRGCFHQVTPDRIVQTFTWEEQPDGVALETLTFEDLGNGWTRLRAQSLVDSFEGRDAWLSSGMETGVNEGYAALDELIADGAAD
;
A
#
# COMPACT_ATOMS: atom_id res chain seq x y z
N MET A 1 8.06 37.82 1.97
CA MET A 1 8.76 36.50 1.98
C MET A 1 7.70 35.41 1.98
N SER A 2 7.58 34.71 0.87
CA SER A 2 6.73 33.51 0.84
C SER A 2 7.45 32.39 1.58
N GLN A 3 6.92 32.02 2.75
CA GLN A 3 7.34 30.78 3.40
C GLN A 3 6.82 29.65 2.53
N THR A 4 7.72 28.97 1.80
CA THR A 4 7.42 27.70 1.21
C THR A 4 7.32 26.71 2.37
N THR A 5 6.10 26.42 2.81
CA THR A 5 5.86 25.31 3.73
C THR A 5 6.29 24.05 2.97
N SER A 6 7.41 23.44 3.35
CA SER A 6 7.78 22.13 2.81
C SER A 6 6.70 21.15 3.26
N GLU A 7 5.99 20.57 2.31
CA GLU A 7 4.99 19.54 2.61
C GLU A 7 5.69 18.36 3.30
N ASP A 8 5.19 18.00 4.47
CA ASP A 8 5.72 16.90 5.27
C ASP A 8 4.89 15.64 5.01
N PHE A 9 5.53 14.62 4.44
CA PHE A 9 4.92 13.31 4.17
C PHE A 9 5.51 12.19 5.05
N THR A 10 6.07 12.53 6.22
CA THR A 10 6.53 11.53 7.20
C THR A 10 5.38 10.81 7.88
N THR A 11 4.17 11.35 7.81
CA THR A 11 2.90 10.66 8.01
C THR A 11 2.18 10.54 6.67
N ALA A 12 1.37 9.50 6.50
CA ALA A 12 0.64 9.30 5.25
C ALA A 12 -0.37 10.42 5.01
N ARG A 13 -0.34 11.01 3.83
CA ARG A 13 -1.35 11.93 3.35
C ARG A 13 -2.31 11.15 2.46
N ILE A 14 -3.58 11.10 2.85
CA ILE A 14 -4.62 10.36 2.15
C ILE A 14 -5.61 11.37 1.57
N GLU A 15 -5.79 11.35 0.26
CA GLU A 15 -6.60 12.34 -0.46
C GLU A 15 -7.56 11.67 -1.43
N ALA A 16 -8.78 12.22 -1.51
CA ALA A 16 -9.72 11.89 -2.57
C ALA A 16 -9.52 12.84 -3.76
N ASP A 17 -9.42 12.30 -4.98
CA ASP A 17 -9.38 13.13 -6.17
C ASP A 17 -10.74 13.81 -6.39
N PRO A 18 -10.78 15.13 -6.70
CA PRO A 18 -12.06 15.84 -6.86
C PRO A 18 -12.79 15.49 -8.17
N ALA A 19 -12.12 14.92 -9.15
CA ALA A 19 -12.66 14.68 -10.48
C ALA A 19 -12.77 13.19 -10.85
N LEU A 20 -12.08 12.31 -10.12
CA LEU A 20 -12.00 10.87 -10.41
C LEU A 20 -12.29 10.05 -9.15
N PRO A 21 -12.83 8.84 -9.28
CA PRO A 21 -13.05 7.95 -8.13
C PRO A 21 -11.71 7.32 -7.67
N VAL A 22 -10.79 8.15 -7.24
CA VAL A 22 -9.41 7.79 -6.92
C VAL A 22 -9.07 8.22 -5.50
N ILE A 23 -8.38 7.34 -4.80
CA ILE A 23 -7.71 7.63 -3.52
C ILE A 23 -6.21 7.71 -3.80
N ARG A 24 -5.54 8.77 -3.33
CA ARG A 24 -4.09 8.91 -3.39
C ARG A 24 -3.50 8.93 -2.00
N ILE A 25 -2.42 8.18 -1.85
CA ILE A 25 -1.63 8.13 -0.62
C ILE A 25 -0.22 8.55 -0.97
N THR A 26 0.34 9.49 -0.19
CA THR A 26 1.74 9.92 -0.31
C THR A 26 2.42 9.77 1.04
N ARG A 27 3.58 9.13 1.06
CA ARG A 27 4.33 8.90 2.29
C ARG A 27 5.83 8.83 1.99
N ASP A 28 6.62 9.56 2.75
CA ASP A 28 8.07 9.51 2.68
C ASP A 28 8.63 8.51 3.69
N PHE A 29 9.58 7.69 3.22
CA PHE A 29 10.25 6.68 4.02
C PHE A 29 11.75 6.93 4.05
N ARG A 30 12.36 6.69 5.20
CA ARG A 30 13.81 6.66 5.33
C ARG A 30 14.34 5.31 4.83
N ALA A 31 14.31 5.14 3.54
CA ALA A 31 14.64 3.92 2.84
C ALA A 31 15.06 4.24 1.40
N THR A 32 15.81 3.33 0.78
CA THR A 32 16.05 3.39 -0.65
C THR A 32 14.83 2.85 -1.42
N PRO A 33 14.65 3.23 -2.70
CA PRO A 33 13.60 2.62 -3.53
C PRO A 33 13.68 1.09 -3.56
N ALA A 34 14.88 0.52 -3.59
CA ALA A 34 15.10 -0.92 -3.59
C ALA A 34 14.58 -1.59 -2.31
N GLN A 35 14.78 -0.97 -1.15
CA GLN A 35 14.27 -1.47 0.12
C GLN A 35 12.74 -1.46 0.15
N LEU A 36 12.11 -0.38 -0.30
CA LEU A 36 10.64 -0.31 -0.39
C LEU A 36 10.08 -1.30 -1.40
N PHE A 37 10.70 -1.41 -2.56
CA PHE A 37 10.31 -2.40 -3.57
C PHE A 37 10.35 -3.83 -2.99
N ARG A 38 11.44 -4.18 -2.32
CA ARG A 38 11.58 -5.48 -1.68
C ARG A 38 10.52 -5.73 -0.61
N ALA A 39 10.25 -4.73 0.23
CA ALA A 39 9.23 -4.84 1.28
C ALA A 39 7.81 -5.04 0.71
N HIS A 40 7.56 -4.61 -0.52
CA HIS A 40 6.28 -4.77 -1.20
C HIS A 40 6.20 -6.05 -2.05
N THR A 41 7.32 -6.63 -2.47
CA THR A 41 7.35 -7.78 -3.38
C THR A 41 7.78 -9.10 -2.73
N ASP A 42 8.46 -9.03 -1.60
CA ASP A 42 8.79 -10.22 -0.81
C ASP A 42 7.59 -10.56 0.10
N PRO A 43 6.96 -11.72 -0.04
CA PRO A 43 5.74 -12.06 0.71
C PRO A 43 5.96 -12.12 2.22
N GLU A 44 7.12 -12.59 2.69
CA GLU A 44 7.43 -12.64 4.12
C GLU A 44 7.52 -11.24 4.71
N LEU A 45 8.15 -10.31 4.01
CA LEU A 45 8.25 -8.92 4.44
C LEU A 45 6.89 -8.22 4.39
N PHE A 46 6.17 -8.38 3.28
CA PHE A 46 4.84 -7.78 3.11
C PHE A 46 3.87 -8.19 4.23
N ALA A 47 3.86 -9.47 4.60
CA ALA A 47 3.00 -9.98 5.67
C ALA A 47 3.30 -9.36 7.04
N ARG A 48 4.52 -8.86 7.25
CA ARG A 48 4.94 -8.29 8.53
C ARG A 48 4.47 -6.86 8.76
N TRP A 49 4.14 -6.13 7.70
CA TRP A 49 3.80 -4.71 7.86
C TRP A 49 2.39 -4.33 7.34
N VAL A 50 1.81 -5.09 6.44
CA VAL A 50 0.53 -4.72 5.83
C VAL A 50 -0.63 -4.74 6.82
N GLY A 51 -1.47 -3.72 6.76
CA GLY A 51 -2.69 -3.60 7.54
C GLY A 51 -2.49 -3.15 9.01
N PRO A 52 -3.59 -3.08 9.78
CA PRO A 52 -3.52 -2.68 11.17
C PRO A 52 -2.83 -3.74 12.04
N THR A 53 -2.18 -3.30 13.11
CA THR A 53 -1.41 -4.17 14.02
C THR A 53 -2.26 -5.22 14.73
N SER A 54 -3.57 -5.01 14.83
CA SER A 54 -4.53 -5.96 15.42
C SER A 54 -4.83 -7.16 14.52
N ILE A 55 -4.36 -7.15 13.28
CA ILE A 55 -4.64 -8.18 12.28
C ILE A 55 -3.35 -8.90 11.91
N SER A 56 -3.39 -10.24 11.86
CA SER A 56 -2.31 -11.05 11.30
C SER A 56 -2.59 -11.34 9.83
N THR A 57 -1.53 -11.33 9.01
CA THR A 57 -1.61 -11.57 7.58
C THR A 57 -0.93 -12.89 7.23
N GLU A 58 -1.65 -13.76 6.52
CA GLU A 58 -1.13 -15.01 5.99
C GLU A 58 -1.18 -14.97 4.46
N ILE A 59 -0.03 -15.15 3.83
CA ILE A 59 0.08 -15.19 2.38
C ILE A 59 -0.33 -16.57 1.87
N ASP A 60 -1.36 -16.61 1.03
CA ASP A 60 -1.86 -17.84 0.41
C ASP A 60 -1.24 -18.07 -0.96
N GLN A 61 -1.17 -17.03 -1.78
CA GLN A 61 -0.58 -17.07 -3.13
C GLN A 61 0.23 -15.80 -3.36
N TRP A 62 1.40 -15.96 -3.99
CA TRP A 62 2.25 -14.79 -4.26
C TRP A 62 3.21 -15.05 -5.42
N ASP A 63 2.98 -14.35 -6.52
CA ASP A 63 3.82 -14.39 -7.71
C ASP A 63 4.02 -12.95 -8.21
N ALA A 64 4.99 -12.25 -7.61
CA ALA A 64 5.23 -10.83 -7.84
C ALA A 64 6.01 -10.59 -9.14
N ARG A 65 5.36 -10.79 -10.27
CA ARG A 65 5.88 -10.56 -11.62
C ARG A 65 4.75 -10.11 -12.55
N ASP A 66 5.10 -9.58 -13.71
CA ASP A 66 4.11 -9.23 -14.73
C ASP A 66 3.26 -10.48 -15.06
N GLY A 67 1.95 -10.36 -14.90
CA GLY A 67 1.01 -11.46 -15.12
C GLY A 67 0.86 -12.44 -13.97
N GLY A 68 1.59 -12.26 -12.88
CA GLY A 68 1.42 -13.05 -11.66
C GLY A 68 0.18 -12.66 -10.85
N SER A 69 -0.16 -13.45 -9.85
CA SER A 69 -1.29 -13.19 -8.96
C SER A 69 -0.90 -13.32 -7.50
N TRP A 70 -1.71 -12.73 -6.64
CA TRP A 70 -1.50 -12.75 -5.20
C TRP A 70 -2.83 -12.91 -4.46
N ARG A 71 -2.73 -13.49 -3.26
CA ARG A 71 -3.84 -13.60 -2.32
C ARG A 71 -3.29 -13.66 -0.90
N TYR A 72 -3.90 -12.92 0.01
CA TYR A 72 -3.61 -13.06 1.43
C TYR A 72 -4.88 -13.05 2.27
N VAL A 73 -4.79 -13.66 3.45
CA VAL A 73 -5.87 -13.74 4.43
C VAL A 73 -5.49 -12.89 5.64
N ALA A 74 -6.40 -12.02 6.04
CA ALA A 74 -6.28 -11.19 7.23
C ALA A 74 -7.14 -11.78 8.35
N ARG A 75 -6.51 -12.04 9.51
CA ARG A 75 -7.17 -12.68 10.66
C ARG A 75 -7.04 -11.86 11.91
N ARG A 76 -8.10 -11.90 12.67
CA ARG A 76 -8.18 -11.43 14.04
C ARG A 76 -8.99 -12.48 14.80
N GLU A 77 -8.98 -12.46 16.15
CA GLU A 77 -9.50 -13.51 17.04
C GLU A 77 -10.83 -14.14 16.61
N ASP A 78 -11.78 -13.34 16.15
CA ASP A 78 -13.13 -13.74 15.72
C ASP A 78 -13.51 -13.33 14.29
N PHE A 79 -12.49 -12.91 13.51
CA PHE A 79 -12.72 -12.33 12.18
C PHE A 79 -11.65 -12.81 11.20
N GLU A 80 -12.10 -13.20 10.01
CA GLU A 80 -11.23 -13.56 8.90
C GLU A 80 -11.79 -12.98 7.60
N THR A 81 -10.92 -12.38 6.82
CA THR A 81 -11.26 -11.91 5.47
C THR A 81 -10.08 -12.10 4.53
N ALA A 82 -10.32 -12.06 3.24
CA ALA A 82 -9.27 -12.26 2.25
C ALA A 82 -9.30 -11.18 1.17
N PHE A 83 -8.11 -10.93 0.62
CA PHE A 83 -7.87 -10.01 -0.48
C PHE A 83 -7.09 -10.73 -1.57
N ARG A 84 -7.34 -10.38 -2.82
CA ARG A 84 -6.67 -10.96 -3.98
C ARG A 84 -6.49 -9.96 -5.10
N GLY A 85 -5.58 -10.26 -6.00
CA GLY A 85 -5.35 -9.46 -7.19
C GLY A 85 -4.37 -10.09 -8.15
N CYS A 86 -4.10 -9.34 -9.21
CA CYS A 86 -3.12 -9.71 -10.24
C CYS A 86 -2.13 -8.57 -10.40
N PHE A 87 -0.87 -8.93 -10.67
CA PHE A 87 0.15 -7.95 -11.04
C PHE A 87 0.11 -7.71 -12.54
N HIS A 88 -0.10 -6.47 -12.93
CA HIS A 88 0.00 -6.04 -14.32
C HIS A 88 1.44 -5.71 -14.69
N GLN A 89 2.14 -5.01 -13.79
CA GLN A 89 3.53 -4.61 -13.98
C GLN A 89 4.26 -4.64 -12.64
N VAL A 90 5.45 -5.22 -12.61
CA VAL A 90 6.34 -5.21 -11.45
C VAL A 90 7.72 -4.78 -11.92
N THR A 91 8.10 -3.55 -11.62
CA THR A 91 9.43 -3.00 -11.88
C THR A 91 9.96 -2.34 -10.60
N PRO A 92 11.29 -2.14 -10.46
CA PRO A 92 11.86 -1.59 -9.23
C PRO A 92 11.35 -0.20 -8.81
N ASP A 93 10.78 0.55 -9.74
CA ASP A 93 10.26 1.89 -9.50
C ASP A 93 8.73 1.99 -9.58
N ARG A 94 8.04 0.92 -10.02
CA ARG A 94 6.60 0.96 -10.22
C ARG A 94 5.95 -0.42 -10.13
N ILE A 95 4.84 -0.50 -9.39
CA ILE A 95 3.97 -1.69 -9.34
C ILE A 95 2.58 -1.26 -9.76
N VAL A 96 1.99 -1.98 -10.71
CA VAL A 96 0.58 -1.85 -11.11
C VAL A 96 -0.10 -3.17 -10.86
N GLN A 97 -1.18 -3.15 -10.07
CA GLN A 97 -1.89 -4.36 -9.67
C GLN A 97 -3.38 -4.11 -9.52
N THR A 98 -4.17 -5.17 -9.51
CA THR A 98 -5.56 -5.11 -9.09
C THR A 98 -5.66 -5.47 -7.60
N PHE A 99 -6.74 -5.03 -6.97
CA PHE A 99 -7.03 -5.31 -5.57
C PHE A 99 -8.53 -5.56 -5.41
N THR A 100 -8.89 -6.70 -4.85
CA THR A 100 -10.29 -7.08 -4.59
C THR A 100 -10.42 -7.62 -3.17
N TRP A 101 -11.38 -7.08 -2.43
CA TRP A 101 -11.84 -7.67 -1.18
C TRP A 101 -12.82 -8.79 -1.51
N GLU A 102 -12.54 -10.02 -1.08
CA GLU A 102 -13.30 -11.20 -1.52
C GLU A 102 -14.76 -11.22 -1.07
N GLU A 103 -15.12 -10.45 -0.05
CA GLU A 103 -16.54 -10.28 0.35
C GLU A 103 -17.32 -9.35 -0.61
N GLN A 104 -16.60 -8.62 -1.46
CA GLN A 104 -17.16 -7.83 -2.56
C GLN A 104 -16.43 -8.15 -3.86
N PRO A 105 -16.66 -9.36 -4.43
CA PRO A 105 -15.85 -9.87 -5.53
C PRO A 105 -15.98 -9.09 -6.84
N ASP A 106 -17.06 -8.33 -7.01
CA ASP A 106 -17.25 -7.47 -8.19
C ASP A 106 -16.51 -6.14 -8.08
N GLY A 107 -16.01 -5.78 -6.89
CA GLY A 107 -15.24 -4.56 -6.67
C GLY A 107 -13.77 -4.78 -6.97
N VAL A 108 -13.27 -4.19 -8.05
CA VAL A 108 -11.86 -4.27 -8.45
C VAL A 108 -11.26 -2.87 -8.47
N ALA A 109 -10.28 -2.64 -7.60
CA ALA A 109 -9.48 -1.42 -7.65
C ALA A 109 -8.25 -1.64 -8.53
N LEU A 110 -7.90 -0.64 -9.33
CA LEU A 110 -6.62 -0.60 -10.03
C LEU A 110 -5.66 0.23 -9.20
N GLU A 111 -4.61 -0.40 -8.70
CA GLU A 111 -3.63 0.25 -7.85
C GLU A 111 -2.31 0.47 -8.59
N THR A 112 -1.75 1.66 -8.42
CA THR A 112 -0.44 2.02 -8.96
C THR A 112 0.42 2.56 -7.82
N LEU A 113 1.58 1.95 -7.61
CA LEU A 113 2.57 2.39 -6.63
C LEU A 113 3.83 2.82 -7.35
N THR A 114 4.38 3.97 -6.95
CA THR A 114 5.67 4.45 -7.47
C THR A 114 6.61 4.76 -6.32
N PHE A 115 7.90 4.51 -6.53
CA PHE A 115 8.97 4.72 -5.57
C PHE A 115 9.94 5.76 -6.13
N GLU A 116 9.84 7.00 -5.64
CA GLU A 116 10.67 8.12 -6.09
C GLU A 116 11.84 8.36 -5.14
N ASP A 117 13.07 8.25 -5.63
CA ASP A 117 14.25 8.55 -4.85
C ASP A 117 14.36 10.06 -4.62
N LEU A 118 14.28 10.48 -3.35
CA LEU A 118 14.41 11.88 -2.95
C LEU A 118 15.87 12.27 -2.65
N GLY A 119 16.79 11.32 -2.67
CA GLY A 119 18.17 11.51 -2.23
C GLY A 119 18.34 11.36 -0.71
N ASN A 120 19.58 11.25 -0.28
CA ASN A 120 19.95 11.14 1.14
C ASN A 120 19.30 9.98 1.89
N GLY A 121 18.97 8.90 1.19
CA GLY A 121 18.37 7.72 1.78
C GLY A 121 16.87 7.83 2.00
N TRP A 122 16.20 8.80 1.38
CA TRP A 122 14.75 8.98 1.45
C TRP A 122 14.08 8.64 0.13
N THR A 123 12.91 8.01 0.21
CA THR A 123 12.07 7.66 -0.94
C THR A 123 10.64 8.09 -0.68
N ARG A 124 10.00 8.65 -1.70
CA ARG A 124 8.56 8.97 -1.68
C ARG A 124 7.78 7.87 -2.34
N LEU A 125 6.91 7.25 -1.55
CA LEU A 125 5.90 6.32 -2.05
C LEU A 125 4.65 7.11 -2.41
N ARG A 126 4.20 6.93 -3.65
CA ARG A 126 2.87 7.37 -4.08
C ARG A 126 2.06 6.14 -4.45
N ALA A 127 0.91 5.99 -3.82
CA ALA A 127 -0.03 4.93 -4.12
C ALA A 127 -1.34 5.56 -4.60
N GLN A 128 -1.89 5.00 -5.67
CA GLN A 128 -3.16 5.42 -6.24
C GLN A 128 -4.07 4.22 -6.37
N SER A 129 -5.31 4.36 -5.90
CA SER A 129 -6.34 3.33 -6.07
C SER A 129 -7.51 3.92 -6.83
N LEU A 130 -7.74 3.40 -8.04
CA LEU A 130 -8.87 3.77 -8.90
C LEU A 130 -9.96 2.73 -8.73
N VAL A 131 -11.14 3.15 -8.28
CA VAL A 131 -12.33 2.32 -8.12
C VAL A 131 -13.41 2.71 -9.16
N ASP A 132 -14.49 1.95 -9.23
CA ASP A 132 -15.49 2.10 -10.30
C ASP A 132 -16.56 3.16 -10.04
N SER A 133 -16.60 3.74 -8.85
CA SER A 133 -17.57 4.80 -8.51
C SER A 133 -17.07 5.72 -7.42
N PHE A 134 -17.59 6.95 -7.39
CA PHE A 134 -17.33 7.88 -6.29
C PHE A 134 -17.90 7.36 -4.97
N GLU A 135 -19.05 6.72 -5.01
CA GLU A 135 -19.69 6.12 -3.84
C GLU A 135 -18.81 5.03 -3.23
N GLY A 136 -18.27 4.13 -4.04
CA GLY A 136 -17.34 3.08 -3.61
C GLY A 136 -16.06 3.65 -3.01
N ARG A 137 -15.51 4.70 -3.62
CA ARG A 137 -14.34 5.41 -3.08
C ARG A 137 -14.64 5.99 -1.70
N ASP A 138 -15.75 6.69 -1.56
CA ASP A 138 -16.12 7.35 -0.30
C ASP A 138 -16.41 6.33 0.80
N ALA A 139 -17.02 5.21 0.46
CA ALA A 139 -17.23 4.09 1.38
C ALA A 139 -15.89 3.53 1.89
N TRP A 140 -14.90 3.39 1.01
CA TRP A 140 -13.58 2.91 1.38
C TRP A 140 -12.87 3.90 2.32
N LEU A 141 -12.89 5.20 2.01
CA LEU A 141 -12.33 6.24 2.88
C LEU A 141 -12.97 6.23 4.27
N SER A 142 -14.28 5.95 4.35
CA SER A 142 -15.04 5.92 5.61
C SER A 142 -14.86 4.61 6.39
N SER A 143 -14.23 3.59 5.81
CA SER A 143 -14.11 2.25 6.42
C SER A 143 -13.06 2.13 7.51
N GLY A 144 -12.29 3.19 7.79
CA GLY A 144 -11.17 3.15 8.72
C GLY A 144 -9.84 2.76 8.06
N MET A 145 -9.75 2.81 6.74
CA MET A 145 -8.51 2.51 6.00
C MET A 145 -7.32 3.35 6.47
N GLU A 146 -7.55 4.57 6.92
CA GLU A 146 -6.50 5.47 7.42
C GLU A 146 -5.72 4.85 8.57
N THR A 147 -6.41 4.22 9.53
CA THR A 147 -5.77 3.51 10.63
C THR A 147 -4.88 2.38 10.12
N GLY A 148 -5.40 1.54 9.23
CA GLY A 148 -4.64 0.42 8.65
C GLY A 148 -3.41 0.88 7.88
N VAL A 149 -3.54 1.95 7.09
CA VAL A 149 -2.43 2.54 6.33
C VAL A 149 -1.35 3.08 7.28
N ASN A 150 -1.72 3.88 8.27
CA ASN A 150 -0.76 4.49 9.18
C ASN A 150 -0.06 3.46 10.07
N GLU A 151 -0.79 2.50 10.61
CA GLU A 151 -0.19 1.42 11.41
C GLU A 151 0.72 0.53 10.56
N GLY A 152 0.30 0.18 9.35
CA GLY A 152 1.09 -0.60 8.42
C GLY A 152 2.39 0.11 8.04
N TYR A 153 2.33 1.39 7.72
CA TYR A 153 3.54 2.15 7.36
C TYR A 153 4.47 2.38 8.57
N ALA A 154 3.93 2.50 9.79
CA ALA A 154 4.76 2.54 10.99
C ALA A 154 5.51 1.21 11.20
N ALA A 155 4.84 0.08 10.96
CA ALA A 155 5.47 -1.23 11.00
C ALA A 155 6.53 -1.39 9.89
N LEU A 156 6.27 -0.84 8.71
CA LEU A 156 7.23 -0.81 7.61
C LEU A 156 8.48 0.01 7.96
N ASP A 157 8.32 1.16 8.62
CA ASP A 157 9.45 1.95 9.12
C ASP A 157 10.34 1.14 10.06
N GLU A 158 9.74 0.40 10.99
CA GLU A 158 10.47 -0.46 11.94
C GLU A 158 11.20 -1.60 11.21
N LEU A 159 10.55 -2.25 10.27
CA LEU A 159 11.11 -3.34 9.47
C LEU A 159 12.34 -2.86 8.69
N ILE A 160 12.28 -1.68 8.10
CA ILE A 160 13.40 -1.08 7.37
C ILE A 160 14.54 -0.71 8.34
N ALA A 161 14.22 -0.10 9.48
CA ALA A 161 15.20 0.28 10.50
C ALA A 161 15.94 -0.93 11.08
N ASP A 162 15.28 -2.08 11.16
CA ASP A 162 15.86 -3.35 11.61
C ASP A 162 16.75 -4.03 10.56
N GLY A 163 16.81 -3.51 9.34
CA GLY A 163 17.61 -4.07 8.25
C GLY A 163 16.97 -5.26 7.53
N ALA A 164 15.68 -5.54 7.78
CA ALA A 164 15.01 -6.70 7.19
C ALA A 164 14.82 -6.59 5.66
N ALA A 165 14.83 -5.36 5.12
CA ALA A 165 14.68 -5.10 3.69
C ALA A 165 16.03 -4.81 2.98
N ASP A 166 17.14 -4.99 3.65
CA ASP A 166 18.49 -4.75 3.09
C ASP A 166 18.88 -5.73 1.99
#